data_8ca306405e686c11b3308965b25b4698
#
_entry.id   8ca306405e686c11b3308965b25b4698
#
_cell.length_a   1.000
_cell.length_b   1.000
_cell.length_c   1.000
_cell.angle_alpha   90.00
_cell.angle_beta   90.00
_cell.angle_gamma   90.00
#
_symmetry.space_group_name_H-M   'P 1'
#
loop_
_entity.id
_entity.type
_entity.pdbx_description
1 polymer ?
#
loop_
_entity_poly.entity_id
_entity_poly.type
_entity_poly.pdbx_seq_one_letter_code
_entity_poly.pdbx_strand_id
1 'polypeptide(L)'
;MTKDELTAWALANGWQIIAGCPSLTKPSSPKEAIVRMSFKTTVVNLEIKKPAGKWEKVAGQAYAKIQPEPETGQPLGLGLDTIPSISMLMRDNKDRMVFARMAGSPKA
;
A
#
# COMPACT_ATOMS: atom_id res chain seq x y z
N MET A 1 -14.54 5.17 0.03
CA MET A 1 -13.48 5.55 -0.92
C MET A 1 -13.53 4.64 -2.13
N THR A 2 -13.37 5.20 -3.30
CA THR A 2 -13.32 4.43 -4.55
C THR A 2 -11.95 3.79 -4.73
N LYS A 3 -11.87 2.87 -5.69
CA LYS A 3 -10.59 2.27 -6.09
C LYS A 3 -9.56 3.35 -6.43
N ASP A 4 -9.97 4.37 -7.22
CA ASP A 4 -9.06 5.43 -7.64
C ASP A 4 -8.59 6.28 -6.48
N GLU A 5 -9.48 6.58 -5.53
CA GLU A 5 -9.11 7.32 -4.32
C GLU A 5 -8.14 6.52 -3.45
N LEU A 6 -8.36 5.23 -3.29
CA LEU A 6 -7.46 4.36 -2.54
C LEU A 6 -6.09 4.26 -3.22
N THR A 7 -6.09 4.14 -4.54
CA THR A 7 -4.83 4.10 -5.31
C THR A 7 -4.05 5.40 -5.16
N ALA A 8 -4.73 6.54 -5.27
CA ALA A 8 -4.08 7.85 -5.12
C ALA A 8 -3.49 8.02 -3.73
N TRP A 9 -4.24 7.66 -2.68
CA TRP A 9 -3.72 7.71 -1.32
C TRP A 9 -2.50 6.82 -1.16
N ALA A 10 -2.58 5.60 -1.68
CA ALA A 10 -1.49 4.63 -1.57
C ALA A 10 -0.21 5.16 -2.23
N LEU A 11 -0.31 5.66 -3.46
CA LEU A 11 0.84 6.19 -4.18
C LEU A 11 1.47 7.38 -3.46
N ALA A 12 0.66 8.19 -2.78
CA ALA A 12 1.17 9.32 -1.99
C ALA A 12 1.83 8.86 -0.68
N ASN A 13 1.67 7.60 -0.28
CA ASN A 13 2.12 7.09 1.01
C ASN A 13 3.08 5.91 0.90
N GLY A 14 3.85 5.86 -0.17
CA GLY A 14 4.94 4.90 -0.30
C GLY A 14 4.59 3.60 -1.00
N TRP A 15 3.32 3.39 -1.33
CA TRP A 15 2.92 2.21 -2.10
C TRP A 15 3.30 2.43 -3.57
N GLN A 16 3.61 1.33 -4.25
CA GLN A 16 3.88 1.37 -5.70
C GLN A 16 3.06 0.29 -6.39
N ILE A 17 2.81 0.46 -7.67
CA ILE A 17 2.03 -0.52 -8.42
C ILE A 17 2.95 -1.68 -8.81
N ILE A 18 2.62 -2.86 -8.32
CA ILE A 18 3.31 -4.11 -8.68
C ILE A 18 2.24 -5.12 -9.06
N ALA A 19 2.35 -5.68 -10.25
CA ALA A 19 1.37 -6.62 -10.79
C ALA A 19 -0.06 -6.07 -10.73
N GLY A 20 -0.20 -4.75 -10.98
CA GLY A 20 -1.49 -4.09 -11.02
C GLY A 20 -2.08 -3.70 -9.67
N CYS A 21 -1.39 -3.95 -8.57
CA CYS A 21 -1.88 -3.66 -7.22
C CYS A 21 -0.98 -2.68 -6.50
N PRO A 22 -1.55 -1.71 -5.76
CA PRO A 22 -0.75 -0.91 -4.82
C PRO A 22 -0.11 -1.84 -3.80
N SER A 23 1.20 -1.76 -3.66
CA SER A 23 1.99 -2.72 -2.89
C SER A 23 3.07 -2.02 -2.09
N LEU A 24 3.39 -2.62 -0.94
CA LEU A 24 4.57 -2.25 -0.15
C LEU A 24 5.60 -3.36 -0.31
N THR A 25 6.86 -2.98 -0.40
CA THR A 25 7.96 -3.91 -0.63
C THR A 25 8.83 -4.04 0.62
N LYS A 26 9.61 -5.12 0.66
CA LYS A 26 10.62 -5.28 1.70
C LYS A 26 11.64 -4.16 1.60
N PRO A 27 12.11 -3.60 2.73
CA PRO A 27 13.17 -2.59 2.69
C PRO A 27 14.44 -3.06 1.97
N SER A 28 14.77 -4.34 2.09
CA SER A 28 15.97 -4.93 1.47
C SER A 28 15.73 -5.44 0.04
N SER A 29 14.48 -5.46 -0.43
CA SER A 29 14.13 -5.99 -1.76
C SER A 29 13.07 -5.11 -2.38
N PRO A 30 13.46 -4.00 -3.05
CA PRO A 30 12.51 -3.00 -3.53
C PRO A 30 11.56 -3.48 -4.63
N LYS A 31 11.76 -4.67 -5.16
CA LYS A 31 10.87 -5.22 -6.18
C LYS A 31 9.97 -6.34 -5.65
N GLU A 32 10.11 -6.70 -4.39
CA GLU A 32 9.36 -7.81 -3.80
C GLU A 32 8.22 -7.30 -2.94
N ALA A 33 7.00 -7.39 -3.46
CA ALA A 33 5.81 -6.98 -2.73
C ALA A 33 5.53 -7.94 -1.58
N ILE A 34 5.28 -7.39 -0.38
CA ILE A 34 4.95 -8.18 0.81
C ILE A 34 3.57 -7.81 1.38
N VAL A 35 3.06 -6.65 1.03
CA VAL A 35 1.70 -6.21 1.37
C VAL A 35 1.08 -5.65 0.10
N ARG A 36 -0.21 -5.92 -0.15
CA ARG A 36 -0.89 -5.34 -1.30
C ARG A 36 -2.36 -5.10 -1.04
N MET A 37 -2.93 -4.17 -1.79
CA MET A 37 -4.37 -3.99 -1.91
C MET A 37 -4.85 -4.73 -3.14
N SER A 38 -5.76 -5.69 -2.97
CA SER A 38 -6.35 -6.43 -4.07
C SER A 38 -7.75 -5.92 -4.30
N PHE A 39 -7.98 -5.26 -5.43
CA PHE A 39 -9.27 -4.64 -5.73
C PHE A 39 -10.23 -5.65 -6.37
N LYS A 40 -11.37 -5.83 -5.74
CA LYS A 40 -12.48 -6.62 -6.29
C LYS A 40 -13.57 -5.67 -6.75
N THR A 41 -14.67 -6.19 -7.25
CA THR A 41 -15.75 -5.36 -7.80
C THR A 41 -16.36 -4.41 -6.77
N THR A 42 -16.65 -4.90 -5.57
CA THR A 42 -17.34 -4.11 -4.53
C THR A 42 -16.54 -3.97 -3.24
N VAL A 43 -15.41 -4.67 -3.13
CA VAL A 43 -14.59 -4.69 -1.92
C VAL A 43 -13.12 -4.61 -2.31
N VAL A 44 -12.30 -4.16 -1.37
CA VAL A 44 -10.85 -4.23 -1.48
C VAL A 44 -10.33 -5.13 -0.36
N ASN A 45 -9.41 -6.02 -0.71
CA ASN A 45 -8.76 -6.89 0.26
C ASN A 45 -7.36 -6.36 0.56
N LEU A 46 -6.96 -6.49 1.81
CA LEU A 46 -5.60 -6.22 2.25
C LEU A 46 -4.93 -7.57 2.44
N GLU A 47 -3.82 -7.80 1.73
CA GLU A 47 -3.17 -9.11 1.70
C GLU A 47 -1.70 -8.99 2.07
N ILE A 48 -1.20 -10.02 2.74
CA ILE A 48 0.22 -10.15 3.06
C ILE A 48 0.77 -11.39 2.39
N LYS A 49 2.06 -11.34 2.03
CA LYS A 49 2.73 -12.48 1.42
C LYS A 49 3.35 -13.36 2.48
N LYS A 50 2.99 -14.63 2.48
CA LYS A 50 3.54 -15.63 3.40
C LYS A 50 4.92 -16.09 2.94
N PRO A 51 5.75 -16.64 3.84
CA PRO A 51 7.09 -17.14 3.48
C PRO A 51 7.07 -18.15 2.34
N ALA A 52 6.00 -18.93 2.22
CA ALA A 52 5.85 -19.90 1.14
C ALA A 52 5.49 -19.26 -0.21
N GLY A 53 5.34 -17.94 -0.27
CA GLY A 53 5.03 -17.22 -1.49
C GLY A 53 3.55 -17.03 -1.76
N LYS A 54 2.67 -17.52 -0.90
CA LYS A 54 1.22 -17.37 -1.06
C LYS A 54 0.74 -16.09 -0.39
N TRP A 55 -0.26 -15.47 -1.00
CA TRP A 55 -0.91 -14.29 -0.44
C TRP A 55 -2.04 -14.70 0.51
N GLU A 56 -2.12 -14.03 1.65
CA GLU A 56 -3.17 -14.25 2.64
C GLU A 56 -3.93 -12.96 2.90
N LYS A 57 -5.25 -13.03 2.81
CA LYS A 57 -6.11 -11.91 3.16
C LYS A 57 -6.11 -11.73 4.67
N VAL A 58 -5.75 -10.53 5.14
CA VAL A 58 -5.75 -10.21 6.58
C VAL A 58 -6.84 -9.21 6.94
N ALA A 59 -7.35 -8.45 5.96
CA ALA A 59 -8.43 -7.52 6.16
C ALA A 59 -9.10 -7.26 4.82
N GLY A 60 -10.21 -6.54 4.85
CA GLY A 60 -10.92 -6.15 3.65
C GLY A 60 -12.17 -5.39 4.04
N GLN A 61 -12.66 -4.59 3.10
CA GLN A 61 -13.86 -3.79 3.36
C GLN A 61 -14.51 -3.41 2.05
N ALA A 62 -15.82 -3.24 2.07
CA ALA A 62 -16.55 -2.67 0.95
C ALA A 62 -16.10 -1.21 0.74
N TYR A 63 -15.94 -0.81 -0.52
CA TYR A 63 -15.53 0.57 -0.83
C TYR A 63 -16.43 1.60 -0.14
N ALA A 64 -17.74 1.35 -0.12
CA ALA A 64 -18.70 2.25 0.47
C ALA A 64 -18.55 2.45 1.97
N LYS A 65 -17.84 1.55 2.64
CA LYS A 65 -17.63 1.61 4.10
C LYS A 65 -16.25 2.12 4.50
N ILE A 66 -15.43 2.50 3.53
CA ILE A 66 -14.11 3.07 3.79
C ILE A 66 -14.23 4.58 3.67
N GLN A 67 -13.83 5.31 4.71
CA GLN A 67 -13.89 6.77 4.76
C GLN A 67 -12.49 7.35 4.89
N PRO A 68 -12.19 8.45 4.19
CA PRO A 68 -10.90 9.10 4.38
C PRO A 68 -10.85 9.82 5.72
N GLU A 69 -9.75 9.66 6.45
CA GLU A 69 -9.50 10.46 7.64
C GLU A 69 -9.37 11.94 7.20
N PRO A 70 -10.06 12.90 7.87
CA PRO A 70 -10.13 14.27 7.36
C PRO A 70 -8.79 14.98 7.18
N GLU A 71 -7.80 14.70 8.03
CA GLU A 71 -6.51 15.39 7.97
C GLU A 71 -5.50 14.70 7.06
N THR A 72 -5.46 13.36 7.10
CA THR A 72 -4.43 12.59 6.41
C THR A 72 -4.93 11.92 5.15
N GLY A 73 -6.25 11.76 4.98
CA GLY A 73 -6.82 10.98 3.89
C GLY A 73 -6.69 9.49 4.07
N GLN A 74 -6.14 9.03 5.20
CA GLN A 74 -5.95 7.61 5.45
C GLN A 74 -7.27 6.87 5.39
N PRO A 75 -7.33 5.71 4.70
CA PRO A 75 -8.59 4.96 4.58
C PRO A 75 -8.98 4.30 5.89
N LEU A 76 -9.96 4.90 6.56
CA LEU A 76 -10.51 4.36 7.80
C LEU A 76 -11.47 3.23 7.47
N GLY A 77 -11.37 2.12 8.19
CA GLY A 77 -12.22 0.95 8.00
C GLY A 77 -11.62 -0.11 7.10
N LEU A 78 -10.51 0.18 6.41
CA LEU A 78 -9.86 -0.82 5.56
C LEU A 78 -9.15 -1.91 6.38
N GLY A 79 -8.67 -1.57 7.58
CA GLY A 79 -7.98 -2.53 8.43
C GLY A 79 -6.47 -2.49 8.29
N LEU A 80 -5.89 -1.34 7.93
CA LEU A 80 -4.43 -1.20 7.86
C LEU A 80 -3.75 -1.57 9.18
N ASP A 81 -4.42 -1.31 10.30
CA ASP A 81 -3.91 -1.62 11.63
C ASP A 81 -3.83 -3.12 11.93
N THR A 82 -4.42 -3.96 11.10
CA THR A 82 -4.29 -5.41 11.26
C THR A 82 -2.89 -5.90 10.89
N ILE A 83 -2.10 -5.07 10.20
CA ILE A 83 -0.73 -5.41 9.84
C ILE A 83 0.20 -4.70 10.82
N PRO A 84 0.90 -5.46 11.69
CA PRO A 84 1.87 -4.86 12.60
C PRO A 84 2.92 -4.05 11.83
N SER A 85 3.25 -2.88 12.34
CA SER A 85 4.28 -2.01 11.77
C SER A 85 3.97 -1.50 10.35
N ILE A 86 2.70 -1.48 9.94
CA ILE A 86 2.33 -0.98 8.61
C ILE A 86 2.78 0.47 8.42
N SER A 87 2.67 1.30 9.45
CA SER A 87 3.09 2.71 9.37
C SER A 87 4.59 2.83 9.12
N MET A 88 5.39 2.01 9.79
CA MET A 88 6.83 1.98 9.60
C MET A 88 7.18 1.50 8.19
N LEU A 89 6.51 0.47 7.71
CA LEU A 89 6.73 -0.07 6.37
C LEU A 89 6.38 0.96 5.30
N MET A 90 5.27 1.66 5.45
CA MET A 90 4.88 2.73 4.53
C MET A 90 5.90 3.86 4.53
N ARG A 91 6.37 4.26 5.71
CA ARG A 91 7.38 5.30 5.83
C ARG A 91 8.69 4.90 5.14
N ASP A 92 9.15 3.68 5.39
CA ASP A 92 10.39 3.19 4.79
C ASP A 92 10.28 3.13 3.27
N ASN A 93 9.16 2.68 2.75
CA ASN A 93 8.91 2.66 1.31
C ASN A 93 8.89 4.07 0.73
N LYS A 94 8.22 4.99 1.41
CA LYS A 94 8.12 6.39 0.97
C LYS A 94 9.49 7.07 0.96
N ASP A 95 10.26 6.88 2.02
CA ASP A 95 11.59 7.47 2.15
C ASP A 95 12.52 6.95 1.04
N ARG A 96 12.48 5.67 0.77
CA ARG A 96 13.28 5.07 -0.29
C ARG A 96 12.91 5.61 -1.66
N MET A 97 11.62 5.81 -1.93
CA MET A 97 11.16 6.38 -3.19
C MET A 97 11.66 7.82 -3.36
N VAL A 98 11.58 8.62 -2.31
CA VAL A 98 12.08 10.00 -2.33
C VAL A 98 13.59 10.01 -2.55
N PHE A 99 14.33 9.18 -1.83
CA PHE A 99 15.76 9.07 -1.97
C PHE A 99 16.18 8.68 -3.39
N ALA A 100 15.53 7.68 -3.95
CA ALA A 100 15.80 7.21 -5.31
C ALA A 100 15.53 8.32 -6.34
N ARG A 101 14.46 9.09 -6.15
CA ARG A 101 14.12 10.21 -7.03
C ARG A 101 15.19 11.29 -6.96
N MET A 102 15.65 11.64 -5.77
CA MET A 102 16.69 12.63 -5.57
C MET A 102 18.01 12.17 -6.20
N ALA A 103 18.37 10.91 -6.00
CA ALA A 103 19.61 10.35 -6.53
C ALA A 103 19.60 10.26 -8.06
N GLY A 104 18.42 10.07 -8.65
CA GLY A 104 18.28 9.90 -10.09
C GLY A 104 18.16 11.20 -10.86
N SER A 105 17.66 12.27 -10.23
CA SER A 105 17.31 13.49 -10.92
C SER A 105 18.50 14.19 -11.61
N PRO A 106 19.73 14.18 -11.06
CA PRO A 106 20.85 14.85 -11.73
C PRO A 106 21.27 14.21 -13.04
N LYS A 107 20.74 13.06 -13.35
CA LYS A 107 21.04 12.38 -14.61
C LYS A 107 20.37 13.02 -15.81
N ALA A 108 19.43 13.86 -15.56
CA ALA A 108 18.71 14.54 -16.63
C ALA A 108 19.61 15.48 -17.40
#